data_7d226b7041bdb469416ab6872bd160b6
#
_entry.id   7d226b7041bdb469416ab6872bd160b6
#
_cell.length_a   1.000
_cell.length_b   1.000
_cell.length_c   1.000
_cell.angle_alpha   90.00
_cell.angle_beta   90.00
_cell.angle_gamma   90.00
#
_symmetry.space_group_name_H-M   'P 1'
#
loop_
_entity.id
_entity.type
_entity.pdbx_description
1 polymer ?
#
loop_
_entity_poly.entity_id
_entity_poly.type
_entity_poly.pdbx_seq_one_letter_code
_entity_poly.pdbx_strand_id
1 'polypeptide(L)'
;TMKNILTIPIPYKQLLSGKLLILLLLTISFSLIGCVIALVINIIVGFPGVHFGNLLNMFIRVTGANIGIYISVLPIILIFCCSANNFLGGVALAFVYGYFGTFEGTLLNYYPIKASMILVDPTCGAEYGYTYHIFPAFITIVLTFLISITHAVKMVV
;
A
#
# COMPACT_ATOMS: atom_id res chain seq x y z
N THR A 1 17.17 -10.29 20.16
CA THR A 1 17.67 -9.92 18.80
C THR A 1 17.99 -8.43 18.69
N MET A 2 17.28 -7.52 19.39
CA MET A 2 17.62 -6.08 19.38
C MET A 2 18.96 -5.75 20.07
N LYS A 3 19.35 -6.50 21.11
CA LYS A 3 20.61 -6.26 21.82
C LYS A 3 21.85 -6.42 20.93
N ASN A 4 21.80 -7.30 19.91
CA ASN A 4 22.95 -7.54 19.03
C ASN A 4 23.10 -6.48 17.91
N ILE A 5 22.06 -5.72 17.61
CA ILE A 5 22.10 -4.64 16.60
C ILE A 5 22.79 -3.40 17.16
N LEU A 6 22.73 -3.18 18.48
CA LEU A 6 23.40 -2.07 19.16
C LEU A 6 24.93 -2.16 19.19
N THR A 7 25.49 -3.35 18.88
CA THR A 7 26.96 -3.56 18.84
C THR A 7 27.55 -3.26 17.45
N ILE A 8 26.73 -3.13 16.41
CA ILE A 8 27.18 -2.80 15.06
C ILE A 8 26.86 -1.32 14.82
N PRO A 9 27.84 -0.46 14.49
CA PRO A 9 27.61 0.97 14.24
C PRO A 9 26.95 1.20 12.88
N ILE A 10 25.72 0.68 12.69
CA ILE A 10 24.91 0.95 11.50
C ILE A 10 24.12 2.23 11.78
N PRO A 11 24.23 3.27 10.93
CA PRO A 11 23.44 4.47 11.10
C PRO A 11 21.95 4.14 10.97
N TYR A 12 21.13 4.71 11.83
CA TYR A 12 19.68 4.49 11.89
C TYR A 12 18.99 4.66 10.53
N LYS A 13 19.49 5.58 9.69
CA LYS A 13 19.05 5.80 8.31
C LYS A 13 19.09 4.53 7.46
N GLN A 14 20.20 3.80 7.52
CA GLN A 14 20.35 2.58 6.72
C GLN A 14 19.44 1.46 7.23
N LEU A 15 19.26 1.38 8.54
CA LEU A 15 18.34 0.40 9.14
C LEU A 15 16.89 0.67 8.74
N LEU A 16 16.44 1.93 8.80
CA LEU A 16 15.09 2.33 8.43
C LEU A 16 14.84 2.12 6.95
N SER A 17 15.74 2.60 6.08
CA SER A 17 15.61 2.42 4.63
C SER A 17 15.60 0.95 4.22
N GLY A 18 16.45 0.12 4.85
CA GLY A 18 16.45 -1.33 4.63
C GLY A 18 15.10 -1.97 4.98
N LYS A 19 14.49 -1.61 6.12
CA LYS A 19 13.17 -2.11 6.51
C LYS A 19 12.08 -1.70 5.51
N LEU A 20 12.07 -0.44 5.09
CA LEU A 20 11.09 0.07 4.13
C LEU A 20 11.25 -0.62 2.76
N LEU A 21 12.48 -0.86 2.33
CA LEU A 21 12.76 -1.55 1.08
C LEU A 21 12.28 -3.01 1.13
N ILE A 22 12.54 -3.71 2.23
CA ILE A 22 12.05 -5.09 2.42
C ILE A 22 10.52 -5.13 2.38
N LEU A 23 9.83 -4.18 3.03
CA LEU A 23 8.37 -4.10 3.00
C LEU A 23 7.85 -3.84 1.58
N LEU A 24 8.51 -2.97 0.82
CA LEU A 24 8.16 -2.72 -0.59
C LEU A 24 8.32 -3.99 -1.44
N LEU A 25 9.45 -4.70 -1.31
CA LEU A 25 9.68 -5.95 -2.03
C LEU A 25 8.64 -7.01 -1.66
N LEU A 26 8.27 -7.09 -0.39
CA LEU A 26 7.25 -8.00 0.11
C LEU A 26 5.87 -7.65 -0.46
N THR A 27 5.54 -6.36 -0.58
CA THR A 27 4.30 -5.89 -1.24
C THR A 27 4.24 -6.32 -2.70
N ILE A 28 5.34 -6.18 -3.45
CA ILE A 28 5.42 -6.62 -4.84
C ILE A 28 5.30 -8.15 -4.93
N SER A 29 5.96 -8.88 -4.02
CA SER A 29 5.88 -10.35 -3.98
C SER A 29 4.45 -10.84 -3.73
N PHE A 30 3.71 -10.22 -2.81
CA PHE A 30 2.30 -10.55 -2.59
C PHE A 30 1.42 -10.23 -3.80
N SER A 31 1.72 -9.15 -4.53
CA SER A 31 1.01 -8.84 -5.79
C SER A 31 1.21 -9.94 -6.82
N LEU A 32 2.44 -10.43 -6.97
CA LEU A 32 2.76 -11.56 -7.87
C LEU A 32 2.00 -12.83 -7.48
N ILE A 33 2.06 -13.20 -6.22
CA ILE A 33 1.37 -14.39 -5.70
C ILE A 33 -0.13 -14.27 -5.93
N GLY A 34 -0.73 -13.11 -5.63
CA GLY A 34 -2.15 -12.84 -5.85
C GLY A 34 -2.55 -12.98 -7.33
N CYS A 35 -1.73 -12.45 -8.24
CA CYS A 35 -1.98 -12.61 -9.68
C CYS A 35 -1.88 -14.06 -10.15
N VAL A 36 -0.90 -14.83 -9.63
CA VAL A 36 -0.77 -16.26 -9.95
C VAL A 36 -1.99 -17.04 -9.46
N ILE A 37 -2.43 -16.80 -8.23
CA ILE A 37 -3.64 -17.44 -7.66
C ILE A 37 -4.87 -17.09 -8.49
N ALA A 38 -5.07 -15.83 -8.84
CA ALA A 38 -6.20 -15.38 -9.67
C ALA A 38 -6.17 -16.03 -11.05
N LEU A 39 -4.98 -16.21 -11.64
CA LEU A 39 -4.79 -16.88 -12.92
C LEU A 39 -5.18 -18.37 -12.82
N VAL A 40 -4.72 -19.07 -11.78
CA VAL A 40 -5.06 -20.48 -11.54
C VAL A 40 -6.57 -20.65 -11.36
N ILE A 41 -7.21 -19.79 -10.57
CA ILE A 41 -8.66 -19.83 -10.37
C ILE A 41 -9.40 -19.60 -11.71
N ASN A 42 -8.93 -18.63 -12.51
CA ASN A 42 -9.53 -18.33 -13.83
C ASN A 42 -9.47 -19.52 -14.78
N ILE A 43 -8.35 -20.24 -14.79
CA ILE A 43 -8.19 -21.46 -15.62
C ILE A 43 -9.12 -22.57 -15.13
N ILE A 44 -9.23 -22.79 -13.81
CA ILE A 44 -10.08 -23.85 -13.23
C ILE A 44 -11.56 -23.58 -13.49
N VAL A 45 -12.00 -22.32 -13.35
CA VAL A 45 -13.41 -21.94 -13.54
C VAL A 45 -13.76 -21.81 -15.03
N GLY A 46 -12.76 -21.68 -15.92
CA GLY A 46 -12.97 -21.63 -17.37
C GLY A 46 -13.61 -20.32 -17.85
N PHE A 47 -13.29 -19.17 -17.21
CA PHE A 47 -13.79 -17.88 -17.67
C PHE A 47 -13.29 -17.57 -19.09
N PRO A 48 -14.20 -17.18 -20.02
CA PRO A 48 -13.80 -16.78 -21.37
C PRO A 48 -13.03 -15.47 -21.34
N GLY A 49 -11.94 -15.36 -22.12
CA GLY A 49 -11.23 -14.09 -22.32
C GLY A 49 -9.87 -13.97 -21.62
N VAL A 50 -9.29 -15.08 -21.19
CA VAL A 50 -7.91 -15.11 -20.66
C VAL A 50 -6.91 -14.91 -21.81
N HIS A 51 -6.66 -13.66 -22.18
CA HIS A 51 -5.60 -13.30 -23.13
C HIS A 51 -4.39 -12.76 -22.36
N PHE A 52 -3.19 -13.01 -22.87
CA PHE A 52 -1.94 -12.54 -22.23
C PHE A 52 -1.94 -11.03 -21.95
N GLY A 53 -2.51 -10.21 -22.87
CA GLY A 53 -2.65 -8.77 -22.67
C GLY A 53 -3.52 -8.39 -21.46
N ASN A 54 -4.59 -9.13 -21.22
CA ASN A 54 -5.48 -8.92 -20.07
C ASN A 54 -4.77 -9.29 -18.75
N LEU A 55 -3.97 -10.34 -18.75
CA LEU A 55 -3.19 -10.77 -17.60
C LEU A 55 -2.12 -9.74 -17.23
N LEU A 56 -1.41 -9.22 -18.22
CA LEU A 56 -0.40 -8.18 -18.01
C LEU A 56 -1.03 -6.90 -17.45
N ASN A 57 -2.16 -6.48 -18.01
CA ASN A 57 -2.89 -5.30 -17.51
C ASN A 57 -3.39 -5.51 -16.08
N MET A 58 -3.93 -6.68 -15.76
CA MET A 58 -4.33 -7.05 -14.40
C MET A 58 -3.14 -6.99 -13.44
N PHE A 59 -1.99 -7.55 -13.82
CA PHE A 59 -0.78 -7.52 -13.00
C PHE A 59 -0.32 -6.08 -12.72
N ILE A 60 -0.28 -5.22 -13.73
CA ILE A 60 0.10 -3.80 -13.58
C ILE A 60 -0.88 -3.08 -12.66
N ARG A 61 -2.18 -3.29 -12.81
CA ARG A 61 -3.22 -2.68 -11.97
C ARG A 61 -3.09 -3.13 -10.51
N VAL A 62 -3.02 -4.43 -10.24
CA VAL A 62 -2.91 -4.97 -8.88
C VAL A 62 -1.62 -4.51 -8.21
N THR A 63 -0.49 -4.55 -8.92
CA THR A 63 0.80 -4.11 -8.39
C THR A 63 0.80 -2.60 -8.13
N GLY A 64 0.24 -1.81 -9.04
CA GLY A 64 0.11 -0.36 -8.87
C GLY A 64 -0.76 0.00 -7.67
N ALA A 65 -1.91 -0.65 -7.48
CA ALA A 65 -2.78 -0.47 -6.33
C ALA A 65 -2.05 -0.81 -5.01
N ASN A 66 -1.35 -1.94 -4.96
CA ASN A 66 -0.62 -2.36 -3.76
C ASN A 66 0.54 -1.43 -3.42
N ILE A 67 1.27 -0.90 -4.41
CA ILE A 67 2.31 0.13 -4.19
C ILE A 67 1.66 1.42 -3.64
N GLY A 68 0.53 1.84 -4.18
CA GLY A 68 -0.21 2.99 -3.70
C GLY A 68 -0.70 2.80 -2.25
N ILE A 69 -1.21 1.61 -1.90
CA ILE A 69 -1.59 1.25 -0.53
C ILE A 69 -0.37 1.27 0.40
N TYR A 70 0.78 0.75 -0.05
CA TYR A 70 2.03 0.82 0.70
C TYR A 70 2.40 2.28 1.02
N ILE A 71 2.35 3.19 0.04
CA ILE A 71 2.59 4.62 0.25
C ILE A 71 1.59 5.21 1.25
N SER A 72 0.32 4.80 1.17
CA SER A 72 -0.74 5.28 2.07
C SER A 72 -0.55 4.86 3.52
N VAL A 73 0.08 3.71 3.76
CA VAL A 73 0.33 3.16 5.10
C VAL A 73 1.69 3.61 5.67
N LEU A 74 2.60 4.14 4.82
CA LEU A 74 3.93 4.59 5.25
C LEU A 74 3.93 5.52 6.48
N PRO A 75 3.05 6.53 6.62
CA PRO A 75 3.05 7.39 7.80
C PRO A 75 2.83 6.60 9.09
N ILE A 76 1.92 5.62 9.07
CA ILE A 76 1.62 4.76 10.21
C ILE A 76 2.84 3.90 10.56
N ILE A 77 3.45 3.27 9.54
CA ILE A 77 4.66 2.46 9.72
C ILE A 77 5.77 3.29 10.37
N LEU A 78 6.01 4.51 9.89
CA LEU A 78 7.07 5.37 10.40
C LEU A 78 6.82 5.79 11.85
N ILE A 79 5.60 6.13 12.24
CA ILE A 79 5.24 6.53 13.61
C ILE A 79 5.49 5.37 14.59
N PHE A 80 5.12 4.16 14.22
CA PHE A 80 5.16 3.01 15.13
C PHE A 80 6.45 2.18 15.06
N CYS A 81 7.25 2.31 14.00
CA CYS A 81 8.50 1.54 13.87
C CYS A 81 9.59 1.95 14.88
N CYS A 82 9.47 3.14 15.50
CA CYS A 82 10.42 3.65 16.45
C CYS A 82 10.18 3.16 17.89
N SER A 83 9.03 2.58 18.19
CA SER A 83 8.67 2.12 19.52
C SER A 83 8.43 0.61 19.53
N ALA A 84 9.34 -0.13 20.17
CA ALA A 84 9.20 -1.59 20.29
C ALA A 84 7.93 -2.00 21.06
N ASN A 85 7.50 -1.16 22.03
CA ASN A 85 6.32 -1.45 22.85
C ASN A 85 4.99 -1.16 22.13
N ASN A 86 5.00 -0.31 21.11
CA ASN A 86 3.79 0.14 20.42
C ASN A 86 3.56 -0.57 19.06
N PHE A 87 4.37 -1.57 18.73
CA PHE A 87 4.27 -2.29 17.47
C PHE A 87 2.86 -2.86 17.24
N LEU A 88 2.28 -3.49 18.28
CA LEU A 88 0.93 -4.08 18.20
C LEU A 88 -0.13 -3.02 17.93
N GLY A 89 -0.02 -1.85 18.55
CA GLY A 89 -0.90 -0.71 18.30
C GLY A 89 -0.81 -0.22 16.86
N GLY A 90 0.40 -0.18 16.30
CA GLY A 90 0.62 0.17 14.89
C GLY A 90 -0.05 -0.80 13.92
N VAL A 91 0.07 -2.11 14.19
CA VAL A 91 -0.58 -3.15 13.39
C VAL A 91 -2.11 -3.02 13.46
N ALA A 92 -2.67 -2.87 14.67
CA ALA A 92 -4.11 -2.69 14.86
C ALA A 92 -4.63 -1.44 14.13
N LEU A 93 -3.90 -0.32 14.24
CA LEU A 93 -4.27 0.93 13.57
C LEU A 93 -4.18 0.80 12.05
N ALA A 94 -3.14 0.15 11.51
CA ALA A 94 -3.01 -0.10 10.09
C ALA A 94 -4.13 -0.99 9.55
N PHE A 95 -4.56 -1.99 10.34
CA PHE A 95 -5.70 -2.85 9.98
C PHE A 95 -7.01 -2.07 9.91
N VAL A 96 -7.32 -1.28 10.94
CA VAL A 96 -8.52 -0.42 10.97
C VAL A 96 -8.47 0.59 9.83
N TYR A 97 -7.32 1.20 9.61
CA TYR A 97 -7.10 2.13 8.49
C TYR A 97 -7.31 1.45 7.13
N GLY A 98 -6.82 0.22 6.95
CA GLY A 98 -7.06 -0.58 5.75
C GLY A 98 -8.54 -0.88 5.53
N TYR A 99 -9.23 -1.26 6.61
CA TYR A 99 -10.64 -1.59 6.57
C TYR A 99 -11.52 -0.41 6.13
N PHE A 100 -11.24 0.80 6.59
CA PHE A 100 -11.95 1.99 6.13
C PHE A 100 -11.80 2.25 4.62
N GLY A 101 -10.71 1.80 4.00
CA GLY A 101 -10.51 1.89 2.55
C GLY A 101 -11.45 1.03 1.71
N THR A 102 -12.11 0.03 2.33
CA THR A 102 -13.06 -0.86 1.63
C THR A 102 -14.46 -0.27 1.52
N PHE A 103 -14.78 0.78 2.26
CA PHE A 103 -16.08 1.45 2.15
C PHE A 103 -16.20 2.24 0.85
N GLU A 104 -17.44 2.51 0.45
CA GLU A 104 -17.79 3.36 -0.69
C GLU A 104 -18.42 4.66 -0.21
N GLY A 105 -18.11 5.78 -0.87
CA GLY A 105 -18.66 7.09 -0.52
C GLY A 105 -17.88 8.23 -1.15
N THR A 106 -18.55 9.37 -1.37
CA THR A 106 -17.95 10.55 -2.01
C THR A 106 -16.76 11.13 -1.25
N LEU A 107 -16.79 11.07 0.10
CA LEU A 107 -15.68 11.54 0.94
C LEU A 107 -14.44 10.67 0.85
N LEU A 108 -14.59 9.39 0.47
CA LEU A 108 -13.49 8.44 0.33
C LEU A 108 -12.59 8.72 -0.87
N ASN A 109 -12.99 9.64 -1.75
CA ASN A 109 -12.13 10.17 -2.82
C ASN A 109 -10.83 10.80 -2.27
N TYR A 110 -10.87 11.31 -1.03
CA TYR A 110 -9.73 11.91 -0.32
C TYR A 110 -9.07 10.95 0.67
N TYR A 111 -9.53 9.71 0.74
CA TYR A 111 -8.96 8.72 1.65
C TYR A 111 -7.75 8.04 0.99
N PRO A 112 -6.54 8.04 1.59
CA PRO A 112 -5.32 7.63 0.89
C PRO A 112 -5.35 6.22 0.30
N ILE A 113 -5.92 5.24 1.02
CA ILE A 113 -6.04 3.87 0.51
C ILE A 113 -7.02 3.81 -0.67
N LYS A 114 -8.18 4.46 -0.56
CA LYS A 114 -9.14 4.52 -1.66
C LYS A 114 -8.57 5.29 -2.85
N ALA A 115 -7.86 6.38 -2.60
CA ALA A 115 -7.16 7.15 -3.63
C ALA A 115 -6.17 6.30 -4.43
N SER A 116 -5.47 5.36 -3.79
CA SER A 116 -4.60 4.41 -4.47
C SER A 116 -5.35 3.49 -5.44
N MET A 117 -6.55 3.03 -5.05
CA MET A 117 -7.40 2.22 -5.91
C MET A 117 -7.97 3.02 -7.08
N ILE A 118 -8.43 4.26 -6.82
CA ILE A 118 -8.98 5.18 -7.84
C ILE A 118 -7.94 5.52 -8.91
N LEU A 119 -6.67 5.70 -8.54
CA LEU A 119 -5.60 5.97 -9.50
C LEU A 119 -5.39 4.84 -10.50
N VAL A 120 -5.65 3.62 -10.08
CA VAL A 120 -5.48 2.41 -10.91
C VAL A 120 -6.76 2.09 -11.67
N ASP A 121 -7.90 2.25 -11.01
CA ASP A 121 -9.21 2.02 -11.62
C ASP A 121 -10.22 3.10 -11.15
N PRO A 122 -10.43 4.15 -11.94
CA PRO A 122 -11.38 5.22 -11.60
C PRO A 122 -12.84 4.74 -11.56
N THR A 123 -13.12 3.57 -12.13
CA THR A 123 -14.47 3.00 -12.19
C THR A 123 -14.81 2.11 -10.99
N CYS A 124 -13.91 1.98 -10.02
CA CYS A 124 -14.05 1.05 -8.89
C CYS A 124 -15.30 1.31 -8.01
N GLY A 125 -15.97 2.46 -8.12
CA GLY A 125 -17.21 2.77 -7.39
C GLY A 125 -18.47 2.78 -8.26
N ALA A 126 -18.36 2.50 -9.54
CA ALA A 126 -19.48 2.62 -10.49
C ALA A 126 -20.65 1.65 -10.16
N GLU A 127 -20.35 0.46 -9.64
CA GLU A 127 -21.36 -0.52 -9.22
C GLU A 127 -22.25 0.00 -8.06
N TYR A 128 -21.71 0.92 -7.25
CA TYR A 128 -22.40 1.52 -6.10
C TYR A 128 -22.94 2.92 -6.42
N GLY A 129 -22.88 3.36 -7.69
CA GLY A 129 -23.35 4.68 -8.14
C GLY A 129 -22.45 5.85 -7.77
N TYR A 130 -21.20 5.61 -7.35
CA TYR A 130 -20.23 6.65 -7.05
C TYR A 130 -19.32 6.93 -8.24
N THR A 131 -19.08 8.22 -8.50
CA THR A 131 -18.10 8.69 -9.49
C THR A 131 -16.90 9.26 -8.76
N TYR A 132 -15.73 8.69 -9.00
CA TYR A 132 -14.48 9.14 -8.41
C TYR A 132 -13.67 9.98 -9.41
N HIS A 133 -12.89 10.91 -8.87
CA HIS A 133 -12.03 11.79 -9.67
C HIS A 133 -10.57 11.46 -9.43
N ILE A 134 -9.81 11.30 -10.51
CA ILE A 134 -8.37 10.97 -10.46
C ILE A 134 -7.55 12.09 -9.82
N PHE A 135 -7.90 13.35 -10.10
CA PHE A 135 -7.12 14.50 -9.66
C PHE A 135 -7.03 14.64 -8.12
N PRO A 136 -8.14 14.60 -7.35
CA PRO A 136 -8.07 14.59 -5.89
C PRO A 136 -7.32 13.39 -5.35
N ALA A 137 -7.52 12.20 -5.93
CA ALA A 137 -6.83 10.99 -5.53
C ALA A 137 -5.31 11.12 -5.68
N PHE A 138 -4.84 11.68 -6.80
CA PHE A 138 -3.42 11.94 -7.04
C PHE A 138 -2.83 12.90 -5.99
N ILE A 139 -3.52 14.02 -5.73
CA ILE A 139 -3.09 14.98 -4.70
C ILE A 139 -2.98 14.31 -3.33
N THR A 140 -3.96 13.49 -2.97
CA THR A 140 -3.98 12.79 -1.68
C THR A 140 -2.77 11.86 -1.52
N ILE A 141 -2.41 11.08 -2.54
CA ILE A 141 -1.24 10.20 -2.49
C ILE A 141 0.05 10.99 -2.40
N VAL A 142 0.18 12.07 -3.19
CA VAL A 142 1.38 12.93 -3.13
C VAL A 142 1.53 13.58 -1.75
N LEU A 143 0.46 14.11 -1.18
CA LEU A 143 0.49 14.69 0.17
C LEU A 143 0.86 13.65 1.23
N THR A 144 0.30 12.45 1.17
CA THR A 144 0.61 11.36 2.09
C THR A 144 2.08 10.95 1.99
N PHE A 145 2.63 10.89 0.79
CA PHE A 145 4.03 10.59 0.55
C PHE A 145 4.95 11.70 1.11
N LEU A 146 4.63 12.97 0.88
CA LEU A 146 5.38 14.11 1.41
C LEU A 146 5.37 14.14 2.95
N ILE A 147 4.22 13.87 3.58
CA ILE A 147 4.12 13.74 5.04
C ILE A 147 5.01 12.61 5.54
N SER A 148 5.05 11.49 4.87
CA SER A 148 5.90 10.35 5.22
C SER A 148 7.39 10.71 5.15
N ILE A 149 7.82 11.38 4.09
CA ILE A 149 9.22 11.82 3.93
C ILE A 149 9.60 12.83 5.03
N THR A 150 8.77 13.84 5.26
CA THR A 150 9.07 14.85 6.29
C THR A 150 9.17 14.23 7.69
N HIS A 151 8.33 13.22 7.97
CA HIS A 151 8.40 12.48 9.22
C HIS A 151 9.67 11.62 9.30
N ALA A 152 10.01 10.92 8.22
CA ALA A 152 11.24 10.13 8.16
C ALA A 152 12.51 10.99 8.35
N VAL A 153 12.56 12.18 7.75
CA VAL A 153 13.69 13.11 7.91
C VAL A 153 13.82 13.58 9.36
N LYS A 154 12.71 13.92 10.04
CA LYS A 154 12.73 14.33 11.45
C LYS A 154 13.18 13.23 12.40
N MET A 155 12.99 11.97 12.08
CA MET A 155 13.46 10.83 12.88
C MET A 155 14.95 10.59 12.76
N VAL A 156 15.57 11.17 11.75
CA VAL A 156 16.95 10.91 11.37
C VAL A 156 17.89 12.06 11.80
N VAL A 157 17.34 13.25 12.02
CA VAL A 157 18.02 14.41 12.61
C VAL A 157 17.95 14.36 14.12
#